data_f5c0aa81045fe3d4b548eed3cf09b4db
#
_entry.id   f5c0aa81045fe3d4b548eed3cf09b4db
#
_cell.length_a   1.000
_cell.length_b   1.000
_cell.length_c   1.000
_cell.angle_alpha   90.00
_cell.angle_beta   90.00
_cell.angle_gamma   90.00
#
_symmetry.space_group_name_H-M   'P 1'
#
loop_
_entity.id
_entity.type
_entity.pdbx_description
1 polymer ?
#
loop_
_entity_poly.entity_id
_entity_poly.type
_entity_poly.pdbx_seq_one_letter_code
_entity_poly.pdbx_strand_id
1 'polypeptide(L)'
;MFLLHNSEFPLACTESEQEPFWGESKRRLDLGTGRFCLGGEDIARGILTLGGPGSGKTQGIILPAIADRMLAGHSLVVADPQGEITGHILKYAAITRHLVVVHDPTSTIGPRYNLAQGIDNVSDARAIADVLVPSAQGDNKFWTDSAAALLAACLIRFPNLGEIYNAMNDLKALAQRLSEKKDDAALLANSFIASVGSDGKVASNVVATLATALTGWASTDVRDNTAASDFDAELIVEQPTVVVLTCPGRMRAVYASYLGATLRKVMLDLDTIGERNRGPLPMPVGVILDEFPTLGKLDSLVADVNLVRKRRISILIGAQTKGQFHLIYGNEGTQALFTGLATQVIYGGCDADTAEFYSKASGTATQEGSGDDKYSRSRPLLTVDEVVTPQVGNCTIFARYVEAGFATQVVLNARLTRFYEREDWKRRLKTSESVEPLLLERGISLDLPALPPAPPEEVERDKLREAYQMAMDKAGEKAENTRFTRMDEMRRKHQERKQKAEVMV
;
A
#
# COMPACT_ATOMS: atom_id res chain seq x y z
N MET A 1 -4.16 -24.09 -8.00
CA MET A 1 -2.83 -23.84 -7.45
C MET A 1 -2.14 -22.82 -8.30
N PHE A 2 -1.81 -21.68 -7.73
CA PHE A 2 -1.17 -20.61 -8.48
C PHE A 2 0.19 -20.35 -7.89
N LEU A 3 1.21 -20.62 -8.68
CA LEU A 3 2.51 -20.03 -8.51
C LEU A 3 2.52 -18.79 -9.38
N LEU A 4 2.57 -17.62 -8.75
CA LEU A 4 2.84 -16.41 -9.47
C LEU A 4 4.32 -16.34 -9.71
N HIS A 5 4.67 -16.28 -10.95
CA HIS A 5 5.97 -15.85 -11.35
C HIS A 5 5.85 -14.42 -11.89
N ASN A 6 6.73 -13.57 -11.39
CA ASN A 6 6.99 -12.25 -11.95
C ASN A 6 5.76 -11.38 -12.19
N SER A 7 5.14 -10.89 -11.12
CA SER A 7 4.11 -9.86 -11.18
C SER A 7 2.66 -10.30 -11.35
N GLU A 8 2.33 -11.58 -11.29
CA GLU A 8 0.94 -12.02 -11.29
C GLU A 8 0.46 -12.33 -9.86
N PHE A 9 -0.75 -11.96 -9.56
CA PHE A 9 -1.39 -12.16 -8.27
C PHE A 9 -2.71 -12.91 -8.45
N PRO A 10 -2.86 -14.15 -7.93
CA PRO A 10 -4.12 -14.86 -8.07
C PRO A 10 -5.17 -14.29 -7.14
N LEU A 11 -6.26 -13.79 -7.72
CA LEU A 11 -7.43 -13.37 -6.96
C LEU A 11 -8.47 -14.46 -6.79
N ALA A 12 -8.55 -15.41 -7.73
CA ALA A 12 -9.62 -16.38 -7.70
C ALA A 12 -9.25 -17.69 -8.40
N CYS A 13 -9.77 -18.80 -7.88
CA CYS A 13 -9.68 -20.12 -8.47
C CYS A 13 -11.07 -20.74 -8.60
N THR A 14 -11.44 -21.23 -9.75
CA THR A 14 -12.53 -22.18 -9.93
C THR A 14 -11.97 -23.61 -9.93
N GLU A 15 -12.76 -24.59 -9.56
CA GLU A 15 -12.41 -25.94 -9.09
C GLU A 15 -11.63 -26.88 -10.02
N SER A 16 -10.88 -26.45 -11.03
CA SER A 16 -10.07 -27.38 -11.80
C SER A 16 -8.59 -27.30 -11.43
N GLU A 17 -8.07 -28.40 -10.88
CA GLU A 17 -6.65 -28.67 -10.68
C GLU A 17 -5.97 -28.83 -12.04
N GLN A 18 -5.29 -27.79 -12.52
CA GLN A 18 -4.36 -27.92 -13.63
C GLN A 18 -3.12 -27.05 -13.42
N GLU A 19 -2.02 -27.45 -14.04
CA GLU A 19 -0.67 -26.97 -13.83
C GLU A 19 -0.48 -25.43 -13.91
N PRO A 20 0.55 -24.90 -13.25
CA PRO A 20 0.84 -23.47 -13.25
C PRO A 20 1.07 -22.97 -14.65
N PHE A 21 0.36 -21.90 -15.02
CA PHE A 21 0.51 -21.26 -16.31
C PHE A 21 1.72 -20.32 -16.28
N TRP A 22 2.71 -20.62 -17.08
CA TRP A 22 3.91 -19.82 -17.29
C TRP A 22 3.77 -19.03 -18.59
N GLY A 23 3.96 -17.74 -18.54
CA GLY A 23 4.14 -16.92 -19.72
C GLY A 23 3.09 -15.82 -19.91
N GLU A 24 3.60 -14.65 -20.17
CA GLU A 24 2.99 -13.34 -20.43
C GLU A 24 2.25 -12.68 -19.26
N SER A 25 2.70 -11.48 -18.91
CA SER A 25 2.15 -10.57 -17.90
C SER A 25 0.75 -10.02 -18.25
N LYS A 26 -0.05 -10.79 -18.99
CA LYS A 26 -1.39 -10.41 -19.40
C LYS A 26 -2.41 -11.05 -18.47
N ARG A 27 -3.34 -10.21 -18.02
CA ARG A 27 -4.56 -10.64 -17.35
C ARG A 27 -5.19 -11.80 -18.14
N ARG A 28 -5.57 -12.85 -17.43
CA ARG A 28 -6.33 -13.95 -18.03
C ARG A 28 -7.60 -14.22 -17.24
N LEU A 29 -8.71 -14.00 -17.87
CA LEU A 29 -9.91 -14.75 -17.63
C LEU A 29 -9.85 -15.94 -18.57
N ASP A 30 -9.32 -17.05 -18.11
CA ASP A 30 -9.40 -18.28 -18.86
C ASP A 30 -10.76 -18.92 -18.59
N LEU A 31 -11.68 -18.75 -19.52
CA LEU A 31 -13.02 -19.33 -19.44
C LEU A 31 -13.00 -20.87 -19.46
N GLY A 32 -11.91 -21.48 -19.92
CA GLY A 32 -11.74 -22.93 -19.94
C GLY A 32 -11.31 -23.50 -18.59
N THR A 33 -10.45 -22.80 -17.85
CA THR A 33 -9.98 -23.18 -16.50
C THR A 33 -10.69 -22.40 -15.38
N GLY A 34 -11.42 -21.37 -15.73
CA GLY A 34 -12.15 -20.50 -14.80
C GLY A 34 -11.26 -19.74 -13.83
N ARG A 35 -10.02 -19.45 -14.19
CA ARG A 35 -9.04 -18.75 -13.33
C ARG A 35 -8.96 -17.27 -13.67
N PHE A 36 -8.86 -16.43 -12.66
CA PHE A 36 -8.63 -15.00 -12.81
C PHE A 36 -7.33 -14.61 -12.11
N CYS A 37 -6.41 -14.03 -12.86
CA CYS A 37 -5.13 -13.54 -12.37
C CYS A 37 -4.98 -12.06 -12.70
N LEU A 38 -4.32 -11.31 -11.82
CA LEU A 38 -3.90 -9.93 -12.08
C LEU A 38 -2.45 -9.93 -12.55
N GLY A 39 -2.17 -9.22 -13.63
CA GLY A 39 -0.81 -8.93 -14.07
C GLY A 39 -0.16 -7.82 -13.22
N GLY A 40 1.16 -7.63 -13.36
CA GLY A 40 1.90 -6.64 -12.57
C GLY A 40 1.40 -5.22 -12.71
N GLU A 41 0.95 -4.82 -13.89
CA GLU A 41 0.34 -3.51 -14.11
C GLU A 41 -1.00 -3.35 -13.36
N ASP A 42 -1.82 -4.39 -13.31
CA ASP A 42 -3.10 -4.35 -12.61
C ASP A 42 -2.91 -4.32 -11.09
N ILE A 43 -1.92 -5.06 -10.59
CA ILE A 43 -1.53 -5.04 -9.18
C ILE A 43 -1.04 -3.65 -8.77
N ALA A 44 -0.24 -3.01 -9.63
CA ALA A 44 0.27 -1.65 -9.39
C ALA A 44 -0.83 -0.59 -9.36
N ARG A 45 -2.05 -0.89 -9.86
CA ARG A 45 -3.23 -0.01 -9.77
C ARG A 45 -3.94 -0.07 -8.43
N GLY A 46 -3.43 -0.86 -7.49
CA GLY A 46 -3.95 -1.00 -6.15
C GLY A 46 -5.14 -1.94 -6.02
N ILE A 47 -5.21 -2.56 -4.88
CA ILE A 47 -6.23 -3.54 -4.50
C ILE A 47 -6.88 -3.08 -3.20
N LEU A 48 -8.22 -3.07 -3.17
CA LEU A 48 -9.02 -2.89 -1.97
C LEU A 48 -9.69 -4.21 -1.61
N THR A 49 -9.64 -4.61 -0.36
CA THR A 49 -10.45 -5.74 0.13
C THR A 49 -11.34 -5.31 1.28
N LEU A 50 -12.63 -5.61 1.16
CA LEU A 50 -13.65 -5.31 2.17
C LEU A 50 -14.34 -6.59 2.65
N GLY A 51 -14.72 -6.61 3.91
CA GLY A 51 -15.50 -7.70 4.50
C GLY A 51 -15.48 -7.68 6.01
N GLY A 52 -16.52 -8.16 6.64
CA GLY A 52 -16.66 -8.21 8.09
C GLY A 52 -15.57 -9.01 8.80
N PRO A 53 -15.53 -8.96 10.14
CA PRO A 53 -14.65 -9.83 10.92
C PRO A 53 -14.89 -11.30 10.60
N GLY A 54 -13.80 -12.08 10.47
CA GLY A 54 -13.89 -13.50 10.14
C GLY A 54 -14.31 -13.84 8.71
N SER A 55 -14.48 -12.87 7.82
CA SER A 55 -14.87 -13.10 6.42
C SER A 55 -13.81 -13.83 5.59
N GLY A 56 -12.57 -13.94 6.08
CA GLY A 56 -11.49 -14.64 5.39
C GLY A 56 -10.54 -13.75 4.60
N LYS A 57 -10.61 -12.42 4.72
CA LYS A 57 -9.71 -11.47 4.04
C LYS A 57 -8.24 -11.80 4.24
N THR A 58 -7.82 -11.95 5.50
CA THR A 58 -6.42 -12.22 5.84
C THR A 58 -5.94 -13.52 5.21
N GLN A 59 -6.73 -14.59 5.30
CA GLN A 59 -6.36 -15.92 4.74
C GLN A 59 -6.53 -16.02 3.23
N GLY A 60 -7.48 -15.29 2.64
CA GLY A 60 -7.83 -15.41 1.23
C GLY A 60 -7.08 -14.45 0.31
N ILE A 61 -6.62 -13.29 0.81
CA ILE A 61 -5.95 -12.30 -0.03
C ILE A 61 -4.68 -11.72 0.60
N ILE A 62 -4.68 -11.36 1.90
CA ILE A 62 -3.53 -10.69 2.52
C ILE A 62 -2.31 -11.62 2.58
N LEU A 63 -2.44 -12.79 3.23
CA LEU A 63 -1.35 -13.75 3.35
C LEU A 63 -0.88 -14.31 2.00
N PRO A 64 -1.79 -14.70 1.06
CA PRO A 64 -1.37 -15.04 -0.29
C PRO A 64 -0.60 -13.93 -1.00
N ALA A 65 -1.03 -12.67 -0.87
CA ALA A 65 -0.35 -11.53 -1.47
C ALA A 65 1.07 -11.34 -0.92
N ILE A 66 1.23 -11.44 0.40
CA ILE A 66 2.54 -11.38 1.07
C ILE A 66 3.44 -12.52 0.56
N ALA A 67 2.93 -13.74 0.66
CA ALA A 67 3.68 -14.94 0.30
C ALA A 67 4.14 -14.95 -1.16
N ASP A 68 3.24 -14.64 -2.09
CA ASP A 68 3.54 -14.65 -3.52
C ASP A 68 4.52 -13.52 -3.91
N ARG A 69 4.41 -12.34 -3.29
CA ARG A 69 5.38 -11.25 -3.50
C ARG A 69 6.76 -11.56 -2.94
N MET A 70 6.83 -12.14 -1.74
CA MET A 70 8.10 -12.60 -1.17
C MET A 70 8.71 -13.68 -2.06
N LEU A 71 7.91 -14.60 -2.60
CA LEU A 71 8.38 -15.61 -3.52
C LEU A 71 8.93 -14.99 -4.83
N ALA A 72 8.35 -13.88 -5.28
CA ALA A 72 8.83 -13.12 -6.43
C ALA A 72 10.08 -12.25 -6.13
N GLY A 73 10.56 -12.23 -4.88
CA GLY A 73 11.71 -11.42 -4.46
C GLY A 73 11.39 -9.94 -4.32
N HIS A 74 10.13 -9.56 -4.15
CA HIS A 74 9.74 -8.16 -3.94
C HIS A 74 9.89 -7.77 -2.48
N SER A 75 10.32 -6.56 -2.20
CA SER A 75 10.26 -6.00 -0.85
C SER A 75 8.84 -5.63 -0.46
N LEU A 76 8.58 -5.65 0.85
CA LEU A 76 7.26 -5.36 1.40
C LEU A 76 7.33 -4.35 2.55
N VAL A 77 6.31 -3.50 2.65
CA VAL A 77 5.99 -2.73 3.86
C VAL A 77 4.60 -3.18 4.31
N VAL A 78 4.52 -3.81 5.45
CA VAL A 78 3.28 -4.42 5.97
C VAL A 78 2.88 -3.73 7.26
N ALA A 79 1.70 -3.11 7.28
CA ALA A 79 1.11 -2.65 8.53
C ALA A 79 0.28 -3.78 9.14
N ASP A 80 0.76 -4.28 10.28
CA ASP A 80 0.13 -5.34 11.07
C ASP A 80 -0.16 -4.85 12.49
N PRO A 81 -1.13 -3.92 12.67
CA PRO A 81 -1.41 -3.34 13.97
C PRO A 81 -2.04 -4.35 14.96
N GLN A 82 -2.35 -5.55 14.52
CA GLN A 82 -2.89 -6.62 15.36
C GLN A 82 -1.87 -7.69 15.70
N GLY A 83 -0.74 -7.74 14.99
CA GLY A 83 0.30 -8.74 15.17
C GLY A 83 -0.07 -10.14 14.65
N GLU A 84 -1.16 -10.25 13.87
CA GLU A 84 -1.64 -11.54 13.37
C GLU A 84 -0.84 -12.06 12.17
N ILE A 85 -0.26 -11.16 11.39
CA ILE A 85 0.44 -11.45 10.13
C ILE A 85 1.92 -11.71 10.35
N THR A 86 2.52 -11.05 11.33
CA THR A 86 3.98 -11.07 11.61
C THR A 86 4.52 -12.49 11.71
N GLY A 87 3.85 -13.37 12.46
CA GLY A 87 4.29 -14.76 12.60
C GLY A 87 4.30 -15.56 11.28
N HIS A 88 3.44 -15.23 10.35
CA HIS A 88 3.44 -15.82 9.00
C HIS A 88 4.58 -15.26 8.15
N ILE A 89 4.82 -13.95 8.21
CA ILE A 89 5.94 -13.29 7.51
C ILE A 89 7.27 -13.92 7.89
N LEU A 90 7.51 -14.14 9.18
CA LEU A 90 8.74 -14.78 9.66
C LEU A 90 8.95 -16.19 9.05
N LYS A 91 7.89 -16.99 8.98
CA LYS A 91 7.95 -18.30 8.33
C LYS A 91 8.22 -18.21 6.83
N TYR A 92 7.64 -17.21 6.14
CA TYR A 92 7.89 -17.01 4.71
C TYR A 92 9.30 -16.49 4.46
N ALA A 93 9.80 -15.59 5.31
CA ALA A 93 11.14 -15.05 5.21
C ALA A 93 12.22 -16.12 5.35
N ALA A 94 12.03 -17.10 6.22
CA ALA A 94 12.92 -18.25 6.34
C ALA A 94 13.05 -19.02 5.01
N ILE A 95 11.98 -19.10 4.21
CA ILE A 95 11.99 -19.81 2.92
C ILE A 95 12.53 -18.91 1.79
N THR A 96 12.12 -17.64 1.76
CA THR A 96 12.38 -16.71 0.65
C THR A 96 13.62 -15.86 0.88
N ARG A 97 14.28 -16.01 2.04
CA ARG A 97 15.47 -15.29 2.45
C ARG A 97 15.36 -13.77 2.43
N HIS A 98 14.19 -13.26 2.79
CA HIS A 98 14.02 -11.84 3.02
C HIS A 98 14.62 -11.44 4.36
N LEU A 99 15.23 -10.26 4.39
CA LEU A 99 15.49 -9.58 5.65
C LEU A 99 14.16 -9.13 6.24
N VAL A 100 13.91 -9.41 7.51
CA VAL A 100 12.71 -8.95 8.21
C VAL A 100 13.06 -7.87 9.22
N VAL A 101 12.39 -6.75 9.11
CA VAL A 101 12.46 -5.62 10.04
C VAL A 101 11.12 -5.55 10.77
N VAL A 102 11.07 -5.93 12.04
CA VAL A 102 9.86 -5.80 12.86
C VAL A 102 9.97 -4.54 13.72
N HIS A 103 9.34 -3.46 13.26
CA HIS A 103 9.36 -2.19 13.99
C HIS A 103 8.10 -2.04 14.85
N ASP A 104 8.33 -2.00 16.16
CA ASP A 104 7.36 -1.70 17.20
C ASP A 104 7.92 -0.54 18.06
N PRO A 105 7.28 0.64 18.08
CA PRO A 105 7.78 1.79 18.84
C PRO A 105 7.89 1.53 20.34
N THR A 106 7.26 0.49 20.85
CA THR A 106 7.29 0.12 22.28
C THR A 106 8.31 -0.97 22.60
N SER A 107 8.98 -1.53 21.60
CA SER A 107 9.95 -2.61 21.75
C SER A 107 11.32 -2.07 22.18
N THR A 108 11.90 -2.61 23.24
CA THR A 108 13.24 -2.24 23.68
C THR A 108 14.36 -2.96 22.93
N ILE A 109 14.04 -3.97 22.18
CA ILE A 109 14.99 -4.83 21.45
C ILE A 109 14.86 -4.74 19.93
N GLY A 110 13.72 -4.25 19.40
CA GLY A 110 13.47 -4.12 17.97
C GLY A 110 14.23 -2.96 17.33
N PRO A 111 14.35 -2.97 15.98
CA PRO A 111 14.99 -1.91 15.23
C PRO A 111 14.25 -0.58 15.42
N ARG A 112 15.02 0.50 15.51
CA ARG A 112 14.53 1.86 15.73
C ARG A 112 14.14 2.52 14.41
N TYR A 113 13.24 3.51 14.51
CA TYR A 113 12.91 4.37 13.36
C TYR A 113 12.60 5.80 13.80
N ASN A 114 13.32 6.76 13.25
CA ASN A 114 13.22 8.18 13.55
C ASN A 114 12.51 8.93 12.42
N LEU A 115 11.31 9.42 12.69
CA LEU A 115 10.50 10.18 11.72
C LEU A 115 11.13 11.52 11.31
N ALA A 116 11.92 12.16 12.15
CA ALA A 116 12.54 13.46 11.84
C ALA A 116 13.82 13.32 11.01
N GLN A 117 14.38 12.11 10.91
CA GLN A 117 15.63 11.90 10.16
C GLN A 117 15.46 12.21 8.67
N GLY A 118 16.30 13.10 8.15
CA GLY A 118 16.31 13.47 6.73
C GLY A 118 15.17 14.40 6.29
N ILE A 119 14.37 14.94 7.24
CA ILE A 119 13.37 15.95 6.93
C ILE A 119 14.04 17.33 6.93
N ASP A 120 14.14 17.94 5.76
CA ASP A 120 14.76 19.26 5.54
C ASP A 120 13.87 20.27 4.83
N ASN A 121 12.68 19.85 4.39
CA ASN A 121 11.75 20.68 3.63
C ASN A 121 10.33 20.68 4.23
N VAL A 122 9.57 21.73 3.88
CA VAL A 122 8.21 21.96 4.39
C VAL A 122 7.22 20.89 3.98
N SER A 123 7.33 20.39 2.74
CA SER A 123 6.37 19.42 2.20
C SER A 123 6.38 18.11 2.97
N ASP A 124 7.57 17.54 3.18
CA ASP A 124 7.73 16.29 3.90
C ASP A 124 7.42 16.45 5.38
N ALA A 125 7.87 17.57 5.98
CA ALA A 125 7.54 17.90 7.36
C ALA A 125 6.03 17.97 7.60
N ARG A 126 5.29 18.66 6.70
CA ARG A 126 3.82 18.75 6.77
C ARG A 126 3.17 17.38 6.55
N ALA A 127 3.63 16.63 5.56
CA ALA A 127 3.06 15.31 5.26
C ALA A 127 3.14 14.34 6.47
N ILE A 128 4.19 14.44 7.28
CA ILE A 128 4.35 13.66 8.51
C ILE A 128 3.54 14.26 9.66
N ALA A 129 3.60 15.59 9.81
CA ALA A 129 2.89 16.28 10.89
C ALA A 129 1.36 16.11 10.77
N ASP A 130 0.80 16.16 9.57
CA ASP A 130 -0.64 16.02 9.33
C ASP A 130 -1.16 14.60 9.65
N VAL A 131 -0.30 13.58 9.58
CA VAL A 131 -0.65 12.21 10.03
C VAL A 131 -0.63 12.10 11.56
N LEU A 132 0.37 12.71 12.21
CA LEU A 132 0.50 12.68 13.67
C LEU A 132 -0.54 13.55 14.36
N VAL A 133 -0.89 14.68 13.75
CA VAL A 133 -1.87 15.66 14.25
C VAL A 133 -2.91 15.91 13.15
N PRO A 134 -3.85 14.99 12.95
CA PRO A 134 -4.86 15.14 11.89
C PRO A 134 -5.77 16.33 12.16
N SER A 135 -6.09 17.07 11.09
CA SER A 135 -7.00 18.23 11.14
C SER A 135 -8.37 17.80 11.66
N ALA A 136 -8.83 18.44 12.73
CA ALA A 136 -10.18 18.26 13.25
C ALA A 136 -11.21 19.04 12.42
N GLN A 137 -12.50 18.77 12.68
CA GLN A 137 -13.59 19.55 12.11
C GLN A 137 -14.15 20.56 13.12
N GLY A 138 -14.84 21.60 12.65
CA GLY A 138 -15.46 22.61 13.47
C GLY A 138 -14.45 23.48 14.25
N ASP A 139 -14.80 23.84 15.49
CA ASP A 139 -14.05 24.79 16.32
C ASP A 139 -12.64 24.32 16.69
N ASN A 140 -12.39 23.04 16.66
CA ASN A 140 -11.07 22.47 16.99
C ASN A 140 -10.10 22.51 15.79
N LYS A 141 -10.55 22.84 14.59
CA LYS A 141 -9.73 22.87 13.37
C LYS A 141 -8.51 23.78 13.52
N PHE A 142 -8.72 24.99 14.04
CA PHE A 142 -7.64 25.95 14.24
C PHE A 142 -6.51 25.39 15.13
N TRP A 143 -6.87 24.72 16.21
CA TRP A 143 -5.90 24.19 17.17
C TRP A 143 -5.09 23.03 16.60
N THR A 144 -5.74 22.09 15.90
CA THR A 144 -5.05 20.96 15.27
C THR A 144 -4.19 21.40 14.10
N ASP A 145 -4.66 22.31 13.24
CA ASP A 145 -3.89 22.82 12.10
C ASP A 145 -2.67 23.62 12.57
N SER A 146 -2.82 24.41 13.66
CA SER A 146 -1.71 25.16 14.27
C SER A 146 -0.69 24.22 14.95
N ALA A 147 -1.16 23.16 15.62
CA ALA A 147 -0.30 22.16 16.23
C ALA A 147 0.46 21.35 15.17
N ALA A 148 -0.17 21.00 14.06
CA ALA A 148 0.48 20.35 12.93
C ALA A 148 1.54 21.26 12.29
N ALA A 149 1.26 22.57 12.15
CA ALA A 149 2.25 23.53 11.63
C ALA A 149 3.45 23.66 12.57
N LEU A 150 3.21 23.72 13.87
CA LEU A 150 4.28 23.74 14.87
C LEU A 150 5.10 22.44 14.84
N LEU A 151 4.45 21.29 14.75
CA LEU A 151 5.14 19.99 14.63
C LEU A 151 6.00 19.93 13.37
N ALA A 152 5.49 20.39 12.21
CA ALA A 152 6.26 20.43 10.99
C ALA A 152 7.52 21.32 11.11
N ALA A 153 7.41 22.48 11.75
CA ALA A 153 8.58 23.31 12.08
C ALA A 153 9.58 22.58 12.99
N CYS A 154 9.06 21.86 13.98
CA CYS A 154 9.89 21.08 14.90
C CYS A 154 10.59 19.91 14.20
N LEU A 155 9.93 19.19 13.29
CA LEU A 155 10.52 18.09 12.53
C LEU A 155 11.74 18.53 11.69
N ILE A 156 11.73 19.77 11.17
CA ILE A 156 12.89 20.35 10.47
C ILE A 156 14.02 20.74 11.43
N ARG A 157 13.69 21.10 12.68
CA ARG A 157 14.64 21.73 13.62
C ARG A 157 15.21 20.80 14.67
N PHE A 158 14.51 19.75 15.03
CA PHE A 158 14.88 18.85 16.11
C PHE A 158 15.31 17.48 15.56
N PRO A 159 16.23 16.78 16.24
CA PRO A 159 16.76 15.52 15.74
C PRO A 159 15.77 14.36 15.80
N ASN A 160 14.76 14.41 16.68
CA ASN A 160 13.76 13.36 16.85
C ASN A 160 12.55 13.84 17.64
N LEU A 161 11.49 13.04 17.65
CA LEU A 161 10.24 13.35 18.35
C LEU A 161 10.37 13.40 19.88
N GLY A 162 11.32 12.66 20.45
CA GLY A 162 11.60 12.71 21.89
C GLY A 162 12.12 14.08 22.32
N GLU A 163 13.02 14.66 21.55
CA GLU A 163 13.53 16.02 21.76
C GLU A 163 12.43 17.08 21.54
N ILE A 164 11.55 16.88 20.56
CA ILE A 164 10.39 17.76 20.36
C ILE A 164 9.47 17.70 21.58
N TYR A 165 9.16 16.50 22.08
CA TYR A 165 8.32 16.32 23.27
C TYR A 165 8.91 17.00 24.50
N ASN A 166 10.20 16.87 24.73
CA ASN A 166 10.88 17.52 25.84
C ASN A 166 10.88 19.05 25.71
N ALA A 167 11.06 19.58 24.50
CA ALA A 167 11.10 21.03 24.25
C ALA A 167 9.76 21.73 24.48
N MET A 168 8.63 21.01 24.44
CA MET A 168 7.30 21.56 24.73
C MET A 168 7.14 22.02 26.19
N ASN A 169 8.01 21.63 27.11
CA ASN A 169 7.94 22.05 28.48
C ASN A 169 8.38 23.52 28.70
N ASP A 170 9.10 24.11 27.74
CA ASP A 170 9.52 25.51 27.81
C ASP A 170 9.20 26.23 26.47
N LEU A 171 8.05 26.94 26.46
CA LEU A 171 7.56 27.64 25.28
C LEU A 171 8.51 28.71 24.76
N LYS A 172 9.25 29.38 25.67
CA LYS A 172 10.20 30.45 25.30
C LYS A 172 11.44 29.86 24.64
N ALA A 173 12.01 28.81 25.23
CA ALA A 173 13.15 28.11 24.66
C ALA A 173 12.78 27.47 23.31
N LEU A 174 11.57 26.89 23.20
CA LEU A 174 11.05 26.35 21.94
C LEU A 174 10.93 27.44 20.86
N ALA A 175 10.29 28.58 21.20
CA ALA A 175 10.15 29.69 20.25
C ALA A 175 11.51 30.27 19.85
N GLN A 176 12.44 30.40 20.79
CA GLN A 176 13.81 30.85 20.49
C GLN A 176 14.50 29.91 19.53
N ARG A 177 14.49 28.60 19.78
CA ARG A 177 15.11 27.59 18.90
C ARG A 177 14.52 27.56 17.51
N LEU A 178 13.20 27.75 17.37
CA LEU A 178 12.53 27.80 16.07
C LEU A 178 12.86 29.09 15.30
N SER A 179 13.17 30.20 15.99
CA SER A 179 13.51 31.49 15.41
C SER A 179 15.01 31.72 15.17
N GLU A 180 15.89 30.81 15.60
CA GLU A 180 17.37 30.94 15.44
C GLU A 180 17.81 31.15 14.00
N LYS A 181 17.13 30.51 13.05
CA LYS A 181 17.35 30.70 11.62
C LYS A 181 16.09 31.31 11.01
N LYS A 182 16.27 32.23 10.08
CA LYS A 182 15.17 32.81 9.29
C LYS A 182 14.91 31.95 8.06
N ASP A 183 14.34 30.78 8.28
CA ASP A 183 14.06 29.77 7.29
C ASP A 183 12.60 29.30 7.33
N ASP A 184 12.28 28.28 6.55
CA ASP A 184 10.94 27.74 6.43
C ASP A 184 10.38 27.23 7.75
N ALA A 185 11.21 26.67 8.64
CA ALA A 185 10.79 26.26 9.98
C ALA A 185 10.30 27.45 10.82
N ALA A 186 11.02 28.58 10.78
CA ALA A 186 10.59 29.78 11.47
C ALA A 186 9.30 30.37 10.87
N LEU A 187 9.11 30.30 9.54
CA LEU A 187 7.88 30.74 8.89
C LEU A 187 6.69 29.87 9.27
N LEU A 188 6.84 28.53 9.31
CA LEU A 188 5.80 27.62 9.76
C LEU A 188 5.38 27.86 11.23
N ALA A 189 6.35 28.18 12.08
CA ALA A 189 6.12 28.46 13.52
C ALA A 189 5.77 29.91 13.82
N ASN A 190 5.65 30.80 12.83
CA ASN A 190 5.54 32.24 13.06
C ASN A 190 4.38 32.63 13.98
N SER A 191 3.20 32.05 13.80
CA SER A 191 2.03 32.29 14.66
C SER A 191 2.28 31.87 16.11
N PHE A 192 2.95 30.75 16.32
CA PHE A 192 3.35 30.27 17.63
C PHE A 192 4.37 31.21 18.27
N ILE A 193 5.43 31.57 17.56
CA ILE A 193 6.49 32.47 18.04
C ILE A 193 5.90 33.84 18.44
N ALA A 194 5.04 34.41 17.58
CA ALA A 194 4.35 35.66 17.86
C ALA A 194 3.45 35.57 19.11
N SER A 195 2.74 34.46 19.26
CA SER A 195 1.87 34.21 20.42
C SER A 195 2.64 34.08 21.73
N VAL A 196 3.82 33.45 21.74
CA VAL A 196 4.69 33.37 22.92
C VAL A 196 5.18 34.77 23.35
N GLY A 197 5.41 35.68 22.39
CA GLY A 197 5.81 37.06 22.62
C GLY A 197 4.70 37.95 23.17
N SER A 198 3.43 37.55 23.12
CA SER A 198 2.27 38.30 23.61
C SER A 198 1.78 37.81 24.97
N ASP A 199 0.58 37.22 25.05
CA ASP A 199 0.00 36.69 26.30
C ASP A 199 0.26 35.20 26.52
N GLY A 200 0.79 34.49 25.55
CA GLY A 200 1.14 33.08 25.58
C GLY A 200 -0.05 32.09 25.57
N LYS A 201 -1.30 32.54 25.66
CA LYS A 201 -2.45 31.63 25.74
C LYS A 201 -2.63 30.76 24.50
N VAL A 202 -2.53 31.38 23.31
CA VAL A 202 -2.61 30.64 22.05
C VAL A 202 -1.48 29.62 21.95
N ALA A 203 -0.24 30.04 22.26
CA ALA A 203 0.91 29.14 22.28
C ALA A 203 0.70 27.95 23.23
N SER A 204 0.21 28.20 24.45
CA SER A 204 -0.06 27.15 25.43
C SER A 204 -1.10 26.15 24.95
N ASN A 205 -2.18 26.63 24.31
CA ASN A 205 -3.23 25.74 23.77
C ASN A 205 -2.75 24.93 22.56
N VAL A 206 -1.96 25.53 21.67
CA VAL A 206 -1.35 24.82 20.54
C VAL A 206 -0.42 23.73 21.01
N VAL A 207 0.45 24.03 22.00
CA VAL A 207 1.36 23.02 22.57
C VAL A 207 0.60 21.95 23.34
N ALA A 208 -0.48 22.28 24.07
CA ALA A 208 -1.32 21.28 24.73
C ALA A 208 -1.97 20.32 23.72
N THR A 209 -2.41 20.83 22.58
CA THR A 209 -2.93 20.01 21.46
C THR A 209 -1.84 19.09 20.92
N LEU A 210 -0.66 19.63 20.67
CA LEU A 210 0.49 18.84 20.20
C LEU A 210 0.94 17.79 21.24
N ALA A 211 1.00 18.14 22.51
CA ALA A 211 1.36 17.21 23.59
C ALA A 211 0.37 16.04 23.70
N THR A 212 -0.92 16.31 23.46
CA THR A 212 -1.95 15.27 23.40
C THR A 212 -1.68 14.28 22.27
N ALA A 213 -1.36 14.79 21.07
CA ALA A 213 -1.02 13.95 19.91
C ALA A 213 0.26 13.15 20.14
N LEU A 214 1.25 13.71 20.86
CA LEU A 214 2.53 13.08 21.14
C LEU A 214 2.58 12.39 22.52
N THR A 215 1.45 12.08 23.13
CA THR A 215 1.38 11.47 24.47
C THR A 215 2.24 10.20 24.59
N GLY A 216 2.39 9.41 23.52
CA GLY A 216 3.21 8.21 23.48
C GLY A 216 4.69 8.47 23.85
N TRP A 217 5.21 9.66 23.56
CA TRP A 217 6.60 10.06 23.87
C TRP A 217 6.84 10.47 25.33
N ALA A 218 5.82 10.39 26.17
CA ALA A 218 6.02 10.39 27.63
C ALA A 218 6.82 9.16 28.10
N SER A 219 6.73 8.03 27.37
CA SER A 219 7.53 6.82 27.63
C SER A 219 8.99 7.01 27.21
N THR A 220 9.92 6.65 28.09
CA THR A 220 11.35 6.64 27.79
C THR A 220 11.70 5.64 26.71
N ASP A 221 11.13 4.43 26.76
CA ASP A 221 11.38 3.38 25.78
C ASP A 221 10.99 3.82 24.38
N VAL A 222 9.86 4.52 24.24
CA VAL A 222 9.41 5.06 22.94
C VAL A 222 10.33 6.15 22.44
N ARG A 223 10.78 7.07 23.32
CA ARG A 223 11.76 8.09 22.93
C ARG A 223 13.06 7.45 22.43
N ASP A 224 13.58 6.46 23.15
CA ASP A 224 14.80 5.76 22.77
C ASP A 224 14.63 4.97 21.46
N ASN A 225 13.46 4.37 21.25
CA ASN A 225 13.17 3.56 20.08
C ASN A 225 12.86 4.40 18.81
N THR A 226 12.58 5.68 19.01
CA THR A 226 12.32 6.65 17.92
C THR A 226 13.40 7.72 17.79
N ALA A 227 14.54 7.57 18.49
CA ALA A 227 15.63 8.55 18.47
C ALA A 227 16.56 8.42 17.27
N ALA A 228 16.67 7.24 16.67
CA ALA A 228 17.52 6.93 15.53
C ALA A 228 16.82 5.96 14.58
N SER A 229 17.37 5.73 13.39
CA SER A 229 16.89 4.71 12.46
C SER A 229 17.95 3.62 12.29
N ASP A 230 17.53 2.37 12.40
CA ASP A 230 18.33 1.19 12.09
C ASP A 230 18.02 0.65 10.67
N PHE A 231 17.01 1.20 10.01
CA PHE A 231 16.64 0.90 8.63
C PHE A 231 16.12 2.16 7.93
N ASP A 232 16.11 2.14 6.61
CA ASP A 232 15.65 3.22 5.74
C ASP A 232 15.05 2.67 4.43
N ALA A 233 14.66 3.55 3.52
CA ALA A 233 14.09 3.18 2.23
C ALA A 233 15.15 2.60 1.26
N GLU A 234 16.43 2.95 1.42
CA GLU A 234 17.52 2.40 0.60
C GLU A 234 17.65 0.90 0.84
N LEU A 235 17.63 0.47 2.13
CA LEU A 235 17.64 -0.95 2.48
C LEU A 235 16.49 -1.72 1.79
N ILE A 236 15.30 -1.12 1.70
CA ILE A 236 14.12 -1.76 1.10
C ILE A 236 14.30 -2.00 -0.40
N VAL A 237 15.06 -1.16 -1.11
CA VAL A 237 15.25 -1.26 -2.56
C VAL A 237 16.55 -1.93 -2.97
N GLU A 238 17.51 -2.09 -2.05
CA GLU A 238 18.80 -2.73 -2.32
C GLU A 238 18.76 -4.24 -2.15
N GLN A 239 17.94 -4.74 -1.21
CA GLN A 239 17.79 -6.18 -1.00
C GLN A 239 16.35 -6.55 -0.64
N PRO A 240 15.92 -7.79 -0.91
CA PRO A 240 14.58 -8.25 -0.54
C PRO A 240 14.34 -8.11 0.97
N THR A 241 13.51 -7.15 1.35
CA THR A 241 13.26 -6.77 2.75
C THR A 241 11.75 -6.72 3.03
N VAL A 242 11.34 -7.22 4.19
CA VAL A 242 9.98 -7.02 4.69
C VAL A 242 10.02 -6.17 5.94
N VAL A 243 9.50 -4.96 5.84
CA VAL A 243 9.30 -4.08 7.00
C VAL A 243 7.89 -4.32 7.54
N VAL A 244 7.81 -4.74 8.78
CA VAL A 244 6.54 -4.92 9.51
C VAL A 244 6.38 -3.80 10.51
N LEU A 245 5.31 -3.02 10.36
CA LEU A 245 4.93 -1.95 11.27
C LEU A 245 3.84 -2.48 12.21
N THR A 246 4.16 -2.64 13.48
CA THR A 246 3.27 -3.26 14.47
C THR A 246 3.32 -2.55 15.82
N CYS A 247 2.35 -2.83 16.68
CA CYS A 247 2.37 -2.43 18.09
C CYS A 247 1.46 -3.35 18.90
N PRO A 248 1.65 -3.46 20.24
CA PRO A 248 0.74 -4.23 21.08
C PRO A 248 -0.70 -3.71 20.96
N GLY A 249 -1.69 -4.60 20.80
CA GLY A 249 -3.08 -4.23 20.56
C GLY A 249 -3.66 -3.24 21.57
N ARG A 250 -3.27 -3.34 22.86
CA ARG A 250 -3.65 -2.41 23.93
C ARG A 250 -3.10 -0.98 23.75
N MET A 251 -2.03 -0.83 22.97
CA MET A 251 -1.34 0.45 22.73
C MET A 251 -1.71 1.07 21.37
N ARG A 252 -2.51 0.39 20.57
CA ARG A 252 -2.87 0.81 19.22
C ARG A 252 -3.44 2.23 19.17
N ALA A 253 -4.34 2.57 20.08
CA ALA A 253 -4.94 3.91 20.12
C ALA A 253 -3.91 5.04 20.28
N VAL A 254 -2.75 4.76 20.88
CA VAL A 254 -1.68 5.74 21.11
C VAL A 254 -0.70 5.80 19.94
N TYR A 255 -0.39 4.67 19.33
CA TYR A 255 0.69 4.58 18.33
C TYR A 255 0.23 4.39 16.89
N ALA A 256 -1.07 4.28 16.63
CA ALA A 256 -1.58 4.10 15.28
C ALA A 256 -1.15 5.23 14.32
N SER A 257 -1.25 6.49 14.76
CA SER A 257 -0.80 7.64 13.97
C SER A 257 0.71 7.64 13.74
N TYR A 258 1.51 7.15 14.69
CA TYR A 258 2.95 6.98 14.50
C TYR A 258 3.25 5.91 13.43
N LEU A 259 2.58 4.76 13.49
CA LEU A 259 2.74 3.72 12.45
C LEU A 259 2.32 4.25 11.07
N GLY A 260 1.23 5.02 11.00
CA GLY A 260 0.80 5.71 9.79
C GLY A 260 1.83 6.74 9.29
N ALA A 261 2.42 7.53 10.18
CA ALA A 261 3.47 8.49 9.85
C ALA A 261 4.77 7.79 9.40
N THR A 262 5.12 6.66 10.02
CA THR A 262 6.25 5.82 9.59
C THR A 262 6.02 5.27 8.17
N LEU A 263 4.85 4.73 7.91
CA LEU A 263 4.47 4.31 6.56
C LEU A 263 4.59 5.48 5.55
N ARG A 264 4.06 6.64 5.93
CA ARG A 264 4.12 7.84 5.07
C ARG A 264 5.56 8.26 4.78
N LYS A 265 6.42 8.29 5.82
CA LYS A 265 7.84 8.64 5.68
C LYS A 265 8.55 7.66 4.73
N VAL A 266 8.36 6.36 4.92
CA VAL A 266 8.94 5.34 4.03
C VAL A 266 8.48 5.54 2.58
N MET A 267 7.20 5.86 2.36
CA MET A 267 6.69 6.10 1.01
C MET A 267 7.27 7.37 0.36
N LEU A 268 7.47 8.45 1.14
CA LEU A 268 8.15 9.67 0.65
C LEU A 268 9.59 9.38 0.25
N ASP A 269 10.30 8.64 1.08
CA ASP A 269 11.70 8.28 0.82
C ASP A 269 11.82 7.37 -0.43
N LEU A 270 10.92 6.40 -0.59
CA LEU A 270 10.84 5.56 -1.80
C LEU A 270 10.56 6.40 -3.06
N ASP A 271 9.67 7.39 -2.98
CA ASP A 271 9.41 8.27 -4.12
C ASP A 271 10.63 9.13 -4.46
N THR A 272 11.33 9.67 -3.44
CA THR A 272 12.59 10.41 -3.59
C THR A 272 13.67 9.57 -4.27
N ILE A 273 13.80 8.28 -3.93
CA ILE A 273 14.71 7.35 -4.61
C ILE A 273 14.31 7.20 -6.08
N GLY A 274 13.01 7.05 -6.37
CA GLY A 274 12.50 6.96 -7.73
C GLY A 274 12.72 8.25 -8.54
N GLU A 275 12.63 9.42 -7.92
CA GLU A 275 12.94 10.71 -8.55
C GLU A 275 14.43 10.82 -8.87
N ARG A 276 15.29 10.47 -7.92
CA ARG A 276 16.75 10.46 -8.11
C ARG A 276 17.14 9.53 -9.25
N ASN A 277 16.50 8.38 -9.36
CA ASN A 277 16.74 7.40 -10.43
C ASN A 277 16.02 7.75 -11.75
N ARG A 278 15.19 8.79 -11.77
CA ARG A 278 14.36 9.22 -12.91
C ARG A 278 13.48 8.11 -13.48
N GLY A 279 13.01 7.19 -12.63
CA GLY A 279 12.27 6.02 -13.09
C GLY A 279 11.68 5.17 -11.98
N PRO A 280 11.40 3.92 -12.30
CA PRO A 280 10.94 2.95 -11.31
C PRO A 280 12.03 2.61 -10.31
N LEU A 281 11.62 2.13 -9.13
CA LEU A 281 12.52 1.61 -8.12
C LEU A 281 13.28 0.38 -8.65
N PRO A 282 14.53 0.16 -8.23
CA PRO A 282 15.31 -1.03 -8.60
C PRO A 282 14.58 -2.33 -8.25
N MET A 283 13.93 -2.36 -7.09
CA MET A 283 13.14 -3.48 -6.61
C MET A 283 11.67 -3.06 -6.46
N PRO A 284 10.70 -3.89 -6.93
CA PRO A 284 9.29 -3.63 -6.68
C PRO A 284 8.97 -3.70 -5.18
N VAL A 285 8.13 -2.78 -4.71
CA VAL A 285 7.72 -2.71 -3.31
C VAL A 285 6.21 -2.93 -3.19
N GLY A 286 5.81 -3.88 -2.36
CA GLY A 286 4.41 -4.09 -1.98
C GLY A 286 4.09 -3.41 -0.65
N VAL A 287 3.10 -2.53 -0.63
CA VAL A 287 2.54 -1.94 0.60
C VAL A 287 1.25 -2.67 0.93
N ILE A 288 1.20 -3.33 2.08
CA ILE A 288 0.06 -4.16 2.50
C ILE A 288 -0.45 -3.68 3.85
N LEU A 289 -1.71 -3.24 3.87
CA LEU A 289 -2.35 -2.56 4.99
C LEU A 289 -3.61 -3.35 5.37
N ASP A 290 -3.50 -4.32 6.30
CA ASP A 290 -4.60 -5.25 6.62
C ASP A 290 -5.80 -4.56 7.29
N GLU A 291 -5.60 -3.61 8.13
CA GLU A 291 -6.67 -2.82 8.77
C GLU A 291 -6.38 -1.32 8.61
N PHE A 292 -6.35 -0.87 7.36
CA PHE A 292 -5.94 0.48 6.98
C PHE A 292 -6.60 1.61 7.78
N PRO A 293 -7.92 1.58 8.05
CA PRO A 293 -8.57 2.64 8.84
C PRO A 293 -7.98 2.81 10.26
N THR A 294 -7.29 1.83 10.78
CA THR A 294 -6.68 1.91 12.12
C THR A 294 -5.37 2.72 12.15
N LEU A 295 -4.76 3.00 11.01
CA LEU A 295 -3.52 3.77 10.90
C LEU A 295 -3.72 5.29 10.95
N GLY A 296 -4.96 5.75 11.10
CA GLY A 296 -5.30 7.17 11.08
C GLY A 296 -5.52 7.72 9.66
N LYS A 297 -5.49 9.04 9.54
CA LYS A 297 -5.75 9.74 8.28
C LYS A 297 -4.47 9.91 7.46
N LEU A 298 -4.42 9.25 6.31
CA LEU A 298 -3.32 9.32 5.35
C LEU A 298 -3.81 9.98 4.05
N ASP A 299 -4.14 11.29 4.11
CA ASP A 299 -4.72 12.04 2.99
C ASP A 299 -3.87 11.96 1.71
N SER A 300 -2.57 11.99 1.86
CA SER A 300 -1.64 11.89 0.76
C SER A 300 -1.64 10.52 0.08
N LEU A 301 -1.89 9.43 0.82
CA LEU A 301 -1.97 8.10 0.23
C LEU A 301 -3.11 8.03 -0.80
N VAL A 302 -4.23 8.71 -0.53
CA VAL A 302 -5.37 8.81 -1.47
C VAL A 302 -4.96 9.48 -2.78
N ALA A 303 -4.15 10.53 -2.69
CA ALA A 303 -3.61 11.22 -3.86
C ALA A 303 -2.51 10.41 -4.56
N ASP A 304 -1.70 9.71 -3.78
CA ASP A 304 -0.47 9.06 -4.25
C ASP A 304 -0.71 7.69 -4.90
N VAL A 305 -1.86 7.04 -4.67
CA VAL A 305 -2.18 5.71 -5.26
C VAL A 305 -1.88 5.66 -6.77
N ASN A 306 -2.09 6.77 -7.50
CA ASN A 306 -1.79 6.84 -8.93
C ASN A 306 -0.31 7.16 -9.23
N LEU A 307 0.41 7.83 -8.30
CA LEU A 307 1.81 8.21 -8.48
C LEU A 307 2.73 7.02 -8.20
N VAL A 308 2.47 6.28 -7.14
CA VAL A 308 3.30 5.15 -6.70
C VAL A 308 3.40 4.03 -7.74
N ARG A 309 2.39 3.89 -8.62
CA ARG A 309 2.42 2.95 -9.74
C ARG A 309 3.64 3.14 -10.65
N LYS A 310 4.00 4.41 -10.96
CA LYS A 310 5.18 4.71 -11.81
C LYS A 310 6.49 4.28 -11.16
N ARG A 311 6.50 4.14 -9.83
CA ARG A 311 7.66 3.71 -9.03
C ARG A 311 7.75 2.20 -8.83
N ARG A 312 6.85 1.38 -9.39
CA ARG A 312 6.68 -0.06 -9.08
C ARG A 312 6.27 -0.31 -7.63
N ILE A 313 5.62 0.64 -7.00
CA ILE A 313 4.99 0.44 -5.70
C ILE A 313 3.55 0.01 -5.93
N SER A 314 3.12 -1.03 -5.25
CA SER A 314 1.75 -1.54 -5.32
C SER A 314 1.12 -1.56 -3.95
N ILE A 315 -0.16 -1.17 -3.86
CA ILE A 315 -0.85 -1.02 -2.58
C ILE A 315 -2.00 -2.01 -2.50
N LEU A 316 -2.07 -2.76 -1.39
CA LEU A 316 -3.21 -3.58 -1.00
C LEU A 316 -3.75 -3.05 0.32
N ILE A 317 -5.02 -2.64 0.30
CA ILE A 317 -5.73 -2.08 1.46
C ILE A 317 -6.81 -3.04 1.92
N GLY A 318 -6.76 -3.44 3.19
CA GLY A 318 -7.82 -4.16 3.88
C GLY A 318 -8.63 -3.25 4.79
N ALA A 319 -9.95 -3.46 4.83
CA ALA A 319 -10.86 -2.82 5.77
C ALA A 319 -12.12 -3.68 5.96
N GLN A 320 -12.95 -3.31 6.93
CA GLN A 320 -14.19 -4.06 7.18
C GLN A 320 -15.33 -3.53 6.34
N THR A 321 -15.51 -2.21 6.31
CA THR A 321 -16.65 -1.56 5.66
C THR A 321 -16.24 -0.24 4.98
N LYS A 322 -17.04 0.20 4.02
CA LYS A 322 -16.93 1.52 3.41
C LYS A 322 -17.14 2.65 4.43
N GLY A 323 -18.01 2.41 5.42
CA GLY A 323 -18.32 3.37 6.49
C GLY A 323 -17.08 3.78 7.30
N GLN A 324 -16.12 2.89 7.52
CA GLN A 324 -14.85 3.22 8.19
C GLN A 324 -14.07 4.30 7.44
N PHE A 325 -14.06 4.25 6.11
CA PHE A 325 -13.40 5.27 5.28
C PHE A 325 -14.16 6.60 5.33
N HIS A 326 -15.50 6.56 5.33
CA HIS A 326 -16.32 7.78 5.45
C HIS A 326 -16.05 8.54 6.73
N LEU A 327 -15.84 7.85 7.84
CA LEU A 327 -15.51 8.47 9.12
C LEU A 327 -14.19 9.22 9.09
N ILE A 328 -13.21 8.74 8.33
CA ILE A 328 -11.84 9.28 8.30
C ILE A 328 -11.69 10.31 7.17
N TYR A 329 -12.18 10.01 5.97
CA TYR A 329 -11.91 10.77 4.74
C TYR A 329 -13.12 11.57 4.24
N GLY A 330 -14.29 11.40 4.86
CA GLY A 330 -15.55 11.94 4.33
C GLY A 330 -15.98 11.24 3.03
N ASN A 331 -17.06 11.72 2.42
CA ASN A 331 -17.61 11.12 1.21
C ASN A 331 -16.67 11.25 0.01
N GLU A 332 -16.14 12.46 -0.22
CA GLU A 332 -15.28 12.76 -1.37
C GLU A 332 -13.95 12.00 -1.33
N GLY A 333 -13.26 12.01 -0.17
CA GLY A 333 -12.01 11.28 0.02
C GLY A 333 -12.18 9.76 -0.11
N THR A 334 -13.29 9.22 0.43
CA THR A 334 -13.64 7.79 0.26
C THR A 334 -13.86 7.45 -1.21
N GLN A 335 -14.61 8.27 -1.93
CA GLN A 335 -14.86 8.05 -3.35
C GLN A 335 -13.56 8.13 -4.18
N ALA A 336 -12.69 9.10 -3.89
CA ALA A 336 -11.40 9.24 -4.54
C ALA A 336 -10.53 7.98 -4.32
N LEU A 337 -10.43 7.49 -3.07
CA LEU A 337 -9.68 6.28 -2.74
C LEU A 337 -10.23 5.04 -3.45
N PHE A 338 -11.55 4.81 -3.40
CA PHE A 338 -12.20 3.67 -4.04
C PHE A 338 -12.08 3.74 -5.58
N THR A 339 -12.07 4.95 -6.14
CA THR A 339 -11.84 5.14 -7.57
C THR A 339 -10.37 4.89 -7.96
N GLY A 340 -9.43 5.25 -7.09
CA GLY A 340 -8.00 5.04 -7.30
C GLY A 340 -7.59 3.56 -7.28
N LEU A 341 -8.27 2.73 -6.47
CA LEU A 341 -7.98 1.29 -6.33
C LEU A 341 -8.74 0.49 -7.40
N ALA A 342 -8.01 -0.01 -8.39
CA ALA A 342 -8.62 -0.59 -9.59
C ALA A 342 -9.27 -1.95 -9.35
N THR A 343 -8.76 -2.74 -8.43
CA THR A 343 -9.33 -4.04 -8.07
C THR A 343 -9.93 -3.97 -6.67
N GLN A 344 -11.18 -4.41 -6.56
CA GLN A 344 -11.91 -4.39 -5.29
C GLN A 344 -12.48 -5.78 -5.03
N VAL A 345 -12.13 -6.37 -3.90
CA VAL A 345 -12.52 -7.72 -3.49
C VAL A 345 -13.45 -7.61 -2.28
N ILE A 346 -14.69 -8.00 -2.46
CA ILE A 346 -15.74 -7.85 -1.46
C ILE A 346 -16.11 -9.23 -0.92
N TYR A 347 -15.81 -9.44 0.35
CA TYR A 347 -16.21 -10.62 1.08
C TYR A 347 -17.61 -10.43 1.68
N GLY A 348 -18.28 -11.53 1.97
CA GLY A 348 -19.57 -11.52 2.67
C GLY A 348 -19.48 -10.89 4.07
N GLY A 349 -20.65 -10.51 4.60
CA GLY A 349 -20.78 -9.90 5.91
C GLY A 349 -20.37 -8.42 5.97
N CYS A 350 -20.33 -7.73 4.84
CA CYS A 350 -20.24 -6.26 4.81
C CYS A 350 -21.58 -5.63 5.23
N ASP A 351 -21.54 -4.34 5.63
CA ASP A 351 -22.74 -3.58 5.97
C ASP A 351 -23.62 -3.28 4.73
N ALA A 352 -24.89 -2.90 4.98
CA ALA A 352 -25.87 -2.65 3.93
C ALA A 352 -25.44 -1.52 2.98
N ASP A 353 -24.83 -0.45 3.49
CA ASP A 353 -24.40 0.70 2.68
C ASP A 353 -23.26 0.29 1.73
N THR A 354 -22.33 -0.54 2.20
CA THR A 354 -21.28 -1.13 1.37
C THR A 354 -21.91 -2.03 0.31
N ALA A 355 -22.85 -2.89 0.68
CA ALA A 355 -23.49 -3.80 -0.25
C ALA A 355 -24.33 -3.07 -1.32
N GLU A 356 -25.09 -2.04 -0.94
CA GLU A 356 -25.81 -1.19 -1.89
C GLU A 356 -24.87 -0.50 -2.90
N PHE A 357 -23.76 0.02 -2.40
CA PHE A 357 -22.76 0.64 -3.28
C PHE A 357 -22.29 -0.33 -4.34
N TYR A 358 -21.93 -1.57 -3.98
CA TYR A 358 -21.44 -2.57 -4.91
C TYR A 358 -22.53 -3.19 -5.77
N SER A 359 -23.74 -3.34 -5.27
CA SER A 359 -24.89 -3.74 -6.07
C SER A 359 -25.16 -2.72 -7.20
N LYS A 360 -25.14 -1.43 -6.90
CA LYS A 360 -25.28 -0.37 -7.92
C LYS A 360 -24.07 -0.36 -8.88
N ALA A 361 -22.86 -0.54 -8.38
CA ALA A 361 -21.63 -0.56 -9.20
C ALA A 361 -21.56 -1.77 -10.12
N SER A 362 -22.27 -2.87 -9.84
CA SER A 362 -22.33 -4.06 -10.70
C SER A 362 -23.09 -3.83 -12.00
N GLY A 363 -23.95 -2.81 -12.05
CA GLY A 363 -24.83 -2.55 -13.18
C GLY A 363 -26.10 -3.40 -13.19
N THR A 364 -26.80 -3.41 -14.30
CA THR A 364 -28.07 -4.14 -14.48
C THR A 364 -27.96 -5.20 -15.56
N ALA A 365 -28.64 -6.31 -15.35
CA ALA A 365 -28.83 -7.38 -16.34
C ALA A 365 -30.31 -7.51 -16.70
N THR A 366 -30.57 -7.82 -17.97
CA THR A 366 -31.91 -8.16 -18.43
C THR A 366 -32.16 -9.65 -18.19
N GLN A 367 -33.15 -9.97 -17.41
CA GLN A 367 -33.56 -11.34 -17.17
C GLN A 367 -34.75 -11.65 -18.09
N GLU A 368 -34.58 -12.60 -18.98
CA GLU A 368 -35.68 -13.10 -19.82
C GLU A 368 -36.52 -14.08 -19.00
N GLY A 369 -37.84 -13.92 -19.05
CA GLY A 369 -38.78 -14.81 -18.36
C GLY A 369 -38.74 -16.20 -19.01
N SER A 370 -38.79 -17.24 -18.21
CA SER A 370 -38.89 -18.64 -18.66
C SER A 370 -40.37 -18.99 -18.86
N GLY A 371 -40.75 -19.41 -20.05
CA GLY A 371 -42.11 -19.82 -20.39
C GLY A 371 -42.88 -18.79 -21.23
N ASP A 372 -44.21 -18.84 -21.19
CA ASP A 372 -45.11 -17.99 -22.01
C ASP A 372 -45.10 -16.49 -21.62
N ASP A 373 -44.47 -16.13 -20.51
CA ASP A 373 -44.30 -14.76 -20.06
C ASP A 373 -43.04 -14.13 -20.66
N LYS A 374 -43.19 -13.52 -21.82
CA LYS A 374 -42.14 -12.76 -22.56
C LYS A 374 -41.80 -11.39 -21.93
N TYR A 375 -41.89 -11.23 -20.64
CA TYR A 375 -41.51 -9.97 -19.97
C TYR A 375 -40.04 -9.98 -19.60
N SER A 376 -39.27 -9.16 -20.30
CA SER A 376 -37.89 -8.83 -19.91
C SER A 376 -37.92 -7.89 -18.71
N ARG A 377 -37.35 -8.32 -17.58
CA ARG A 377 -37.20 -7.48 -16.38
C ARG A 377 -35.74 -7.12 -16.21
N SER A 378 -35.49 -5.81 -16.01
CA SER A 378 -34.15 -5.35 -15.59
C SER A 378 -33.99 -5.61 -14.08
N ARG A 379 -32.90 -6.28 -13.71
CA ARG A 379 -32.48 -6.41 -12.29
C ARG A 379 -31.02 -5.99 -12.14
N PRO A 380 -30.57 -5.60 -10.91
CA PRO A 380 -29.13 -5.49 -10.67
C PRO A 380 -28.40 -6.79 -11.05
N LEU A 381 -27.22 -6.69 -11.63
CA LEU A 381 -26.39 -7.87 -11.92
C LEU A 381 -26.12 -8.66 -10.65
N LEU A 382 -25.83 -7.93 -9.56
CA LEU A 382 -25.77 -8.45 -8.19
C LEU A 382 -26.74 -7.69 -7.31
N THR A 383 -27.62 -8.40 -6.62
CA THR A 383 -28.50 -7.80 -5.60
C THR A 383 -27.71 -7.49 -4.33
N VAL A 384 -28.26 -6.64 -3.46
CA VAL A 384 -27.66 -6.35 -2.15
C VAL A 384 -27.45 -7.64 -1.35
N ASP A 385 -28.43 -8.54 -1.35
CA ASP A 385 -28.34 -9.82 -0.64
C ASP A 385 -27.23 -10.73 -1.18
N GLU A 386 -27.04 -10.77 -2.50
CA GLU A 386 -25.95 -11.53 -3.15
C GLU A 386 -24.56 -10.97 -2.81
N VAL A 387 -24.43 -9.67 -2.54
CA VAL A 387 -23.19 -9.05 -2.07
C VAL A 387 -22.96 -9.31 -0.58
N VAL A 388 -23.99 -9.20 0.26
CA VAL A 388 -23.88 -9.44 1.71
C VAL A 388 -23.63 -10.91 2.01
N THR A 389 -24.32 -11.80 1.28
CA THR A 389 -24.33 -13.24 1.53
C THR A 389 -23.90 -14.02 0.28
N PRO A 390 -22.65 -13.87 -0.20
CA PRO A 390 -22.15 -14.72 -1.27
C PRO A 390 -22.11 -16.18 -0.78
N GLN A 391 -22.02 -17.13 -1.72
CA GLN A 391 -21.82 -18.53 -1.34
C GLN A 391 -20.61 -18.66 -0.41
N VAL A 392 -20.69 -19.59 0.53
CA VAL A 392 -19.63 -19.80 1.54
C VAL A 392 -18.27 -19.99 0.89
N GLY A 393 -17.33 -19.17 1.26
CA GLY A 393 -15.96 -19.17 0.71
C GLY A 393 -15.78 -18.34 -0.57
N ASN A 394 -16.85 -17.75 -1.11
CA ASN A 394 -16.78 -16.87 -2.27
C ASN A 394 -16.65 -15.39 -1.87
N CYS A 395 -16.18 -14.60 -2.82
CA CYS A 395 -16.15 -13.14 -2.77
C CYS A 395 -16.58 -12.57 -4.12
N THR A 396 -16.97 -11.31 -4.14
CA THR A 396 -17.22 -10.58 -5.37
C THR A 396 -16.00 -9.73 -5.72
N ILE A 397 -15.53 -9.84 -6.95
CA ILE A 397 -14.36 -9.11 -7.46
C ILE A 397 -14.81 -8.11 -8.52
N PHE A 398 -14.48 -6.85 -8.30
CA PHE A 398 -14.60 -5.78 -9.28
C PHE A 398 -13.19 -5.43 -9.76
N ALA A 399 -12.86 -5.71 -11.00
CA ALA A 399 -11.56 -5.39 -11.57
C ALA A 399 -11.71 -4.43 -12.74
N ARG A 400 -11.12 -3.26 -12.64
CA ARG A 400 -11.04 -2.28 -13.73
C ARG A 400 -9.70 -2.38 -14.43
N TYR A 401 -9.75 -2.41 -15.74
CA TYR A 401 -8.56 -2.61 -16.55
C TYR A 401 -8.60 -1.88 -17.89
N VAL A 402 -7.45 -1.81 -18.53
CA VAL A 402 -7.33 -1.26 -19.89
C VAL A 402 -6.94 -2.38 -20.83
N GLU A 403 -7.73 -2.62 -21.85
CA GLU A 403 -7.45 -3.57 -22.91
C GLU A 403 -7.53 -2.87 -24.26
N ALA A 404 -6.49 -3.02 -25.07
CA ALA A 404 -6.38 -2.34 -26.36
C ALA A 404 -6.63 -0.82 -26.33
N GLY A 405 -6.33 -0.16 -25.19
CA GLY A 405 -6.54 1.28 -24.97
C GLY A 405 -7.92 1.66 -24.42
N PHE A 406 -8.80 0.71 -24.19
CA PHE A 406 -10.14 0.94 -23.65
C PHE A 406 -10.22 0.50 -22.18
N ALA A 407 -10.76 1.38 -21.32
CA ALA A 407 -11.06 1.03 -19.96
C ALA A 407 -12.28 0.08 -19.91
N THR A 408 -12.13 -1.00 -19.17
CA THR A 408 -13.16 -2.02 -19.00
C THR A 408 -13.29 -2.43 -17.53
N GLN A 409 -14.45 -2.92 -17.12
CA GLN A 409 -14.68 -3.47 -15.79
C GLN A 409 -15.22 -4.90 -15.91
N VAL A 410 -14.68 -5.78 -15.08
CA VAL A 410 -15.20 -7.15 -14.90
C VAL A 410 -15.75 -7.26 -13.48
N VAL A 411 -16.89 -7.92 -13.36
CA VAL A 411 -17.49 -8.31 -12.08
C VAL A 411 -17.54 -9.83 -12.03
N LEU A 412 -16.89 -10.41 -11.04
CA LEU A 412 -16.75 -11.86 -10.88
C LEU A 412 -17.23 -12.28 -9.50
N ASN A 413 -17.98 -13.38 -9.43
CA ASN A 413 -18.16 -14.13 -8.19
C ASN A 413 -17.16 -15.29 -8.19
N ALA A 414 -16.28 -15.31 -7.23
CA ALA A 414 -15.14 -16.21 -7.24
C ALA A 414 -14.79 -16.71 -5.84
N ARG A 415 -14.25 -17.93 -5.80
CA ARG A 415 -13.66 -18.49 -4.59
C ARG A 415 -12.19 -18.12 -4.51
N LEU A 416 -11.77 -17.49 -3.41
CA LEU A 416 -10.35 -17.32 -3.12
C LEU A 416 -9.81 -18.54 -2.39
N THR A 417 -8.71 -19.06 -2.92
CA THR A 417 -8.00 -20.14 -2.25
C THR A 417 -7.37 -19.62 -0.97
N ARG A 418 -7.80 -20.13 0.17
CA ARG A 418 -7.24 -19.75 1.45
C ARG A 418 -5.79 -20.20 1.54
N PHE A 419 -4.97 -19.39 2.21
CA PHE A 419 -3.56 -19.65 2.34
C PHE A 419 -3.25 -21.08 2.83
N TYR A 420 -3.98 -21.55 3.85
CA TYR A 420 -3.78 -22.89 4.42
C TYR A 420 -4.27 -24.04 3.51
N GLU A 421 -4.99 -23.77 2.43
CA GLU A 421 -5.43 -24.76 1.42
C GLU A 421 -4.35 -24.98 0.34
N ARG A 422 -3.38 -24.08 0.23
CA ARG A 422 -2.33 -24.11 -0.81
C ARG A 422 -1.27 -25.16 -0.51
N GLU A 423 -1.25 -26.25 -1.28
CA GLU A 423 -0.33 -27.38 -1.11
C GLU A 423 1.14 -27.03 -1.40
N ASP A 424 1.40 -26.07 -2.32
CA ASP A 424 2.73 -25.56 -2.59
C ASP A 424 3.35 -24.89 -1.34
N TRP A 425 2.56 -24.06 -0.65
CA TRP A 425 2.99 -23.44 0.60
C TRP A 425 3.10 -24.40 1.75
N LYS A 426 2.19 -25.35 1.89
CA LYS A 426 2.29 -26.41 2.91
C LYS A 426 3.61 -27.17 2.80
N ARG A 427 4.01 -27.55 1.58
CA ARG A 427 5.29 -28.23 1.34
C ARG A 427 6.48 -27.34 1.70
N ARG A 428 6.47 -26.07 1.27
CA ARG A 428 7.55 -25.12 1.56
C ARG A 428 7.67 -24.84 3.05
N LEU A 429 6.57 -24.65 3.76
CA LEU A 429 6.56 -24.41 5.20
C LEU A 429 7.10 -25.60 6.01
N LYS A 430 6.92 -26.83 5.57
CA LYS A 430 7.55 -28.00 6.20
C LYS A 430 9.07 -27.97 6.10
N THR A 431 9.61 -27.49 4.99
CA THR A 431 11.08 -27.36 4.82
C THR A 431 11.66 -26.18 5.60
N SER A 432 10.86 -25.20 5.99
CA SER A 432 11.33 -24.01 6.73
C SER A 432 11.47 -24.25 8.24
N GLU A 433 10.94 -25.33 8.80
CA GLU A 433 10.97 -25.59 10.25
C GLU A 433 12.39 -25.67 10.83
N SER A 434 13.40 -25.88 10.00
CA SER A 434 14.82 -25.93 10.37
C SER A 434 15.62 -24.66 9.97
N VAL A 435 14.98 -23.65 9.43
CA VAL A 435 15.64 -22.42 8.93
C VAL A 435 15.14 -21.22 9.70
N GLU A 436 16.04 -20.49 10.35
CA GLU A 436 15.71 -19.25 11.03
C GLU A 436 15.58 -18.09 10.02
N PRO A 437 14.59 -17.20 10.21
CA PRO A 437 14.48 -15.98 9.40
C PRO A 437 15.64 -15.03 9.69
N LEU A 438 16.05 -14.27 8.69
CA LEU A 438 17.02 -13.21 8.84
C LEU A 438 16.32 -11.99 9.43
N LEU A 439 16.65 -11.63 10.67
CA LEU A 439 16.07 -10.47 11.38
C LEU A 439 17.07 -9.33 11.46
N LEU A 440 16.60 -8.10 11.23
CA LEU A 440 17.37 -6.91 11.55
C LEU A 440 17.30 -6.69 13.06
N GLU A 441 18.46 -6.65 13.71
CA GLU A 441 18.58 -6.37 15.13
C GLU A 441 18.86 -4.87 15.37
N ARG A 442 18.55 -4.41 16.58
CA ARG A 442 18.77 -3.03 17.00
C ARG A 442 20.25 -2.66 17.00
N GLY A 443 20.59 -1.54 16.40
CA GLY A 443 21.95 -0.99 16.42
C GLY A 443 22.98 -1.72 15.58
N ILE A 444 22.56 -2.68 14.76
CA ILE A 444 23.43 -3.27 13.72
C ILE A 444 23.56 -2.26 12.58
N SER A 445 24.80 -1.88 12.28
CA SER A 445 25.10 -1.12 11.07
C SER A 445 24.72 -1.95 9.83
N LEU A 446 24.21 -1.27 8.80
CA LEU A 446 23.74 -1.87 7.54
C LEU A 446 24.84 -2.59 6.71
N ASP A 447 26.07 -2.76 7.23
CA ASP A 447 27.08 -3.69 6.72
C ASP A 447 26.61 -5.14 6.96
N LEU A 448 25.48 -5.48 6.32
CA LEU A 448 24.96 -6.84 6.37
C LEU A 448 25.92 -7.79 5.63
N PRO A 449 26.25 -8.94 6.21
CA PRO A 449 27.04 -9.94 5.49
C PRO A 449 26.28 -10.32 4.22
N ALA A 450 27.01 -10.47 3.11
CA ALA A 450 26.42 -10.95 1.88
C ALA A 450 25.57 -12.19 2.16
N LEU A 451 24.31 -12.16 1.69
CA LEU A 451 23.40 -13.29 1.85
C LEU A 451 24.12 -14.59 1.42
N PRO A 452 24.02 -15.67 2.18
CA PRO A 452 24.62 -16.93 1.78
C PRO A 452 24.07 -17.34 0.39
N PRO A 453 24.88 -18.01 -0.44
CA PRO A 453 24.47 -18.37 -1.79
C PRO A 453 23.13 -19.13 -1.76
N ALA A 454 22.26 -18.78 -2.70
CA ALA A 454 20.95 -19.40 -2.84
C ALA A 454 21.06 -20.91 -2.96
N PRO A 455 20.14 -21.71 -2.40
CA PRO A 455 20.06 -23.14 -2.62
C PRO A 455 20.04 -23.48 -4.12
N PRO A 456 20.52 -24.68 -4.53
CA PRO A 456 20.61 -25.06 -5.95
C PRO A 456 19.32 -24.87 -6.75
N GLU A 457 18.15 -25.06 -6.13
CA GLU A 457 16.84 -24.82 -6.74
C GLU A 457 16.56 -23.33 -7.03
N GLU A 458 17.21 -22.41 -6.31
CA GLU A 458 17.09 -20.97 -6.56
C GLU A 458 18.06 -20.51 -7.66
N VAL A 459 19.21 -21.15 -7.81
CA VAL A 459 20.14 -20.88 -8.93
C VAL A 459 19.51 -21.24 -10.27
N GLU A 460 18.75 -22.33 -10.32
CA GLU A 460 17.98 -22.72 -11.51
C GLU A 460 16.83 -21.74 -11.80
N ARG A 461 16.27 -21.19 -10.77
CA ARG A 461 15.22 -20.19 -10.77
C ARG A 461 15.72 -18.82 -11.22
N ASP A 462 16.91 -18.40 -10.80
CA ASP A 462 17.52 -17.15 -11.24
C ASP A 462 17.91 -17.21 -12.72
N LYS A 463 18.39 -18.35 -13.20
CA LYS A 463 18.61 -18.62 -14.63
C LYS A 463 17.30 -18.56 -15.44
N LEU A 464 16.21 -19.09 -14.89
CA LEU A 464 14.87 -18.97 -15.48
C LEU A 464 14.38 -17.52 -15.47
N ARG A 465 14.68 -16.76 -14.43
CA ARG A 465 14.40 -15.33 -14.30
C ARG A 465 15.13 -14.50 -15.35
N GLU A 466 16.44 -14.73 -15.52
CA GLU A 466 17.24 -14.06 -16.54
C GLU A 466 16.78 -14.42 -17.95
N ALA A 467 16.46 -15.70 -18.21
CA ALA A 467 15.93 -16.15 -19.48
C ALA A 467 14.55 -15.53 -19.78
N TYR A 468 13.69 -15.38 -18.75
CA TYR A 468 12.40 -14.72 -18.88
C TYR A 468 12.55 -13.21 -19.10
N GLN A 469 13.44 -12.55 -18.38
CA GLN A 469 13.72 -11.12 -18.58
C GLN A 469 14.23 -10.85 -20.01
N MET A 470 15.15 -11.68 -20.50
CA MET A 470 15.61 -11.61 -21.90
C MET A 470 14.50 -11.87 -22.92
N ALA A 471 13.55 -12.77 -22.59
CA ALA A 471 12.40 -13.03 -23.46
C ALA A 471 11.41 -11.84 -23.45
N MET A 472 11.22 -11.19 -22.32
CA MET A 472 10.38 -10.00 -22.18
C MET A 472 10.97 -8.78 -22.88
N ASP A 473 12.28 -8.58 -22.78
CA ASP A 473 12.97 -7.50 -23.47
C ASP A 473 12.88 -7.68 -25.00
N LYS A 474 13.08 -8.91 -25.51
CA LYS A 474 12.86 -9.25 -26.91
C LYS A 474 11.40 -9.10 -27.37
N ALA A 475 10.45 -9.41 -26.49
CA ALA A 475 9.01 -9.22 -26.80
C ALA A 475 8.66 -7.73 -26.82
N GLY A 476 9.22 -6.93 -25.91
CA GLY A 476 9.12 -5.48 -25.89
C GLY A 476 9.67 -4.83 -27.18
N GLU A 477 10.89 -5.19 -27.57
CA GLU A 477 11.48 -4.74 -28.83
C GLU A 477 10.65 -5.13 -30.07
N LYS A 478 10.07 -6.35 -30.07
CA LYS A 478 9.23 -6.81 -31.15
C LYS A 478 7.89 -6.08 -31.21
N ALA A 479 7.31 -5.74 -30.05
CA ALA A 479 6.08 -4.96 -29.94
C ALA A 479 6.31 -3.49 -30.38
N GLU A 480 7.46 -2.91 -30.03
CA GLU A 480 7.85 -1.57 -30.44
C GLU A 480 8.09 -1.49 -31.95
N ASN A 481 8.83 -2.44 -32.52
CA ASN A 481 9.01 -2.56 -33.95
C ASN A 481 7.70 -2.75 -34.71
N THR A 482 6.78 -3.56 -34.19
CA THR A 482 5.45 -3.75 -34.79
C THR A 482 4.62 -2.47 -34.72
N ARG A 483 4.75 -1.69 -33.67
CA ARG A 483 4.07 -0.40 -33.51
C ARG A 483 4.62 0.67 -34.45
N PHE A 484 5.95 0.72 -34.64
CA PHE A 484 6.59 1.59 -35.64
C PHE A 484 6.15 1.23 -37.06
N THR A 485 6.18 -0.04 -37.45
CA THR A 485 5.75 -0.51 -38.77
C THR A 485 4.28 -0.16 -39.04
N ARG A 486 3.41 -0.29 -38.06
CA ARG A 486 1.99 0.04 -38.19
C ARG A 486 1.72 1.54 -38.27
N MET A 487 2.52 2.34 -37.59
CA MET A 487 2.46 3.82 -37.70
C MET A 487 2.94 4.30 -39.08
N ASP A 488 4.00 3.69 -39.61
CA ASP A 488 4.51 4.03 -40.94
C ASP A 488 3.56 3.62 -42.04
N GLU A 489 2.89 2.46 -41.89
CA GLU A 489 1.80 2.08 -42.81
C GLU A 489 0.59 3.05 -42.75
N MET A 490 0.23 3.52 -41.57
CA MET A 490 -0.84 4.52 -41.42
C MET A 490 -0.46 5.86 -42.02
N ARG A 491 0.80 6.31 -41.85
CA ARG A 491 1.33 7.54 -42.47
C ARG A 491 1.33 7.43 -44.01
N ARG A 492 1.75 6.29 -44.56
CA ARG A 492 1.73 6.00 -46.01
C ARG A 492 0.33 6.02 -46.58
N LYS A 493 -0.64 5.34 -45.94
CA LYS A 493 -2.05 5.37 -46.33
C LYS A 493 -2.69 6.74 -46.24
N HIS A 494 -2.28 7.56 -45.29
CA HIS A 494 -2.74 8.94 -45.17
C HIS A 494 -2.17 9.84 -46.28
N GLN A 495 -0.90 9.68 -46.67
CA GLN A 495 -0.29 10.39 -47.78
C GLN A 495 -0.92 9.99 -49.14
N GLU A 496 -1.16 8.68 -49.37
CA GLU A 496 -1.83 8.19 -50.57
C GLU A 496 -3.28 8.71 -50.72
N ARG A 497 -3.99 8.85 -49.59
CA ARG A 497 -5.32 9.49 -49.58
C ARG A 497 -5.26 10.99 -49.88
N LYS A 498 -4.25 11.67 -49.39
CA LYS A 498 -4.03 13.12 -49.66
C LYS A 498 -3.71 13.36 -51.14
N GLN A 499 -2.79 12.57 -51.70
CA GLN A 499 -2.47 12.63 -53.14
C GLN A 499 -3.67 12.30 -54.04
N LYS A 500 -4.51 11.31 -53.66
CA LYS A 500 -5.74 11.00 -54.43
C LYS A 500 -6.78 12.12 -54.34
N ALA A 501 -6.84 12.86 -53.22
CA ALA A 501 -7.73 13.99 -53.06
C ALA A 501 -7.27 15.23 -53.87
N GLU A 502 -5.94 15.41 -54.02
CA GLU A 502 -5.36 16.51 -54.85
C GLU A 502 -5.44 16.28 -56.36
N VAL A 503 -5.65 15.05 -56.80
CA VAL A 503 -5.83 14.70 -58.22
C VAL A 503 -7.30 14.74 -58.67
N MET A 504 -8.24 14.89 -57.69
CA MET A 504 -9.69 14.99 -57.98
C MET A 504 -10.24 16.42 -57.87
N VAL A 505 -9.38 17.43 -57.71
CA VAL A 505 -9.69 18.84 -57.86
C VAL A 505 -9.00 19.36 -59.11
#